data_043af1543739c57a62c312f8c7a7c17b
#
_entry.id   043af1543739c57a62c312f8c7a7c17b
#
_cell.length_a   1.000
_cell.length_b   1.000
_cell.length_c   1.000
_cell.angle_alpha   90.00
_cell.angle_beta   90.00
_cell.angle_gamma   90.00
#
_symmetry.space_group_name_H-M   'P 1'
#
loop_
_entity.id
_entity.type
_entity.pdbx_description
1 polymer ?
#
loop_
_entity_poly.entity_id
_entity_poly.type
_entity_poly.pdbx_seq_one_letter_code
_entity_poly.pdbx_strand_id
1 'polypeptide(L)'
;MKANLTDTRIKGCKPQNKPYRRFDGGGLYLEVHPNKSKYWRLKYRFAGKERVYAIGSYPDTSLAEARDEADAARKLVKAGIDPVAHRKTQTIETQEAATNTFERLAREWIDHQGGRWKEGHKSDVLKSLENDVFPSIGHRPITDIKPPEILAVIRSIERRGVLETAGKILQRCSAVFRYA
;
A
#
# COMPACT_ATOMS: atom_id res chain seq x y z
N MET A 1 -17.52 10.78 24.78
CA MET A 1 -18.88 10.90 24.17
C MET A 1 -19.55 9.55 24.32
N LYS A 2 -20.86 9.52 24.66
CA LYS A 2 -21.57 8.23 24.80
C LYS A 2 -21.78 7.59 23.43
N ALA A 3 -21.35 6.35 23.27
CA ALA A 3 -21.62 5.51 22.11
C ALA A 3 -23.11 5.11 22.11
N ASN A 4 -23.83 5.32 21.01
CA ASN A 4 -25.28 5.14 20.95
C ASN A 4 -25.71 3.86 20.20
N LEU A 5 -24.82 3.28 19.39
CA LEU A 5 -25.10 2.08 18.61
C LEU A 5 -24.62 0.81 19.33
N THR A 6 -25.33 -0.27 19.06
CA THR A 6 -24.94 -1.64 19.42
C THR A 6 -25.11 -2.53 18.20
N ASP A 7 -24.41 -3.68 18.15
CA ASP A 7 -24.51 -4.61 17.02
C ASP A 7 -25.95 -5.07 16.78
N THR A 8 -26.71 -5.27 17.86
CA THR A 8 -28.14 -5.63 17.77
C THR A 8 -28.94 -4.52 17.05
N ARG A 9 -28.71 -3.27 17.40
CA ARG A 9 -29.38 -2.12 16.75
C ARG A 9 -28.98 -1.99 15.27
N ILE A 10 -27.70 -2.21 14.94
CA ILE A 10 -27.18 -2.16 13.57
C ILE A 10 -27.81 -3.28 12.72
N LYS A 11 -27.85 -4.51 13.23
CA LYS A 11 -28.50 -5.65 12.57
C LYS A 11 -29.98 -5.37 12.33
N GLY A 12 -30.67 -4.79 13.30
CA GLY A 12 -32.08 -4.43 13.23
C GLY A 12 -32.44 -3.25 12.30
N CYS A 13 -31.44 -2.53 11.76
CA CYS A 13 -31.68 -1.44 10.80
C CYS A 13 -32.20 -1.99 9.46
N LYS A 14 -33.48 -1.79 9.19
CA LYS A 14 -34.14 -2.16 7.92
C LYS A 14 -34.01 -1.04 6.89
N PRO A 15 -33.89 -1.35 5.58
CA PRO A 15 -33.88 -0.36 4.53
C PRO A 15 -35.20 0.41 4.48
N GLN A 16 -35.11 1.66 4.05
CA GLN A 16 -36.26 2.54 3.83
C GLN A 16 -36.23 3.06 2.38
N ASN A 17 -37.27 3.75 1.95
CA ASN A 17 -37.37 4.32 0.58
C ASN A 17 -36.27 5.34 0.26
N LYS A 18 -35.66 5.97 1.29
CA LYS A 18 -34.55 6.91 1.17
C LYS A 18 -33.42 6.50 2.13
N PRO A 19 -32.15 6.81 1.80
CA PRO A 19 -31.05 6.61 2.74
C PRO A 19 -31.30 7.39 4.03
N TYR A 20 -30.98 6.76 5.17
CA TYR A 20 -31.07 7.40 6.48
C TYR A 20 -29.83 7.11 7.32
N ARG A 21 -29.64 7.89 8.39
CA ARG A 21 -28.45 7.85 9.24
C ARG A 21 -28.77 7.47 10.66
N ARG A 22 -27.90 6.65 11.27
CA ARG A 22 -27.92 6.29 12.68
C ARG A 22 -26.60 6.72 13.30
N PHE A 23 -26.65 7.70 14.18
CA PHE A 23 -25.46 8.28 14.79
C PHE A 23 -25.00 7.46 16.00
N ASP A 24 -23.66 7.23 16.08
CA ASP A 24 -23.03 6.56 17.24
C ASP A 24 -22.42 7.57 18.21
N GLY A 25 -22.06 8.74 17.74
CA GLY A 25 -21.44 9.81 18.54
C GLY A 25 -20.10 10.27 17.92
N GLY A 26 -19.66 11.46 18.32
CA GLY A 26 -18.40 12.03 17.82
C GLY A 26 -18.32 12.21 16.31
N GLY A 27 -19.46 12.36 15.63
CA GLY A 27 -19.56 12.47 14.16
C GLY A 27 -19.62 11.12 13.43
N LEU A 28 -19.41 9.98 14.12
CA LEU A 28 -19.56 8.64 13.54
C LEU A 28 -21.04 8.31 13.35
N TYR A 29 -21.40 7.80 12.18
CA TYR A 29 -22.74 7.32 11.87
C TYR A 29 -22.73 6.16 10.88
N LEU A 30 -23.79 5.36 10.94
CA LEU A 30 -24.12 4.33 9.96
C LEU A 30 -25.16 4.92 8.99
N GLU A 31 -24.87 4.90 7.70
CA GLU A 31 -25.78 5.28 6.63
C GLU A 31 -26.40 4.01 6.03
N VAL A 32 -27.72 3.89 6.11
CA VAL A 32 -28.48 2.72 5.63
C VAL A 32 -29.18 3.10 4.34
N HIS A 33 -28.93 2.34 3.28
CA HIS A 33 -29.46 2.60 1.94
C HIS A 33 -30.66 1.70 1.61
N PRO A 34 -31.51 2.11 0.62
CA PRO A 34 -32.67 1.32 0.17
C PRO A 34 -32.30 -0.08 -0.34
N ASN A 35 -31.11 -0.23 -0.93
CA ASN A 35 -30.55 -1.49 -1.43
C ASN A 35 -29.98 -2.42 -0.34
N LYS A 36 -30.30 -2.16 0.93
CA LYS A 36 -29.81 -2.87 2.13
C LYS A 36 -28.35 -2.63 2.49
N SER A 37 -27.57 -1.91 1.69
CA SER A 37 -26.18 -1.60 2.02
C SER A 37 -26.11 -0.65 3.21
N LYS A 38 -25.09 -0.84 4.05
CA LYS A 38 -24.85 -0.04 5.24
C LYS A 38 -23.40 0.43 5.22
N TYR A 39 -23.17 1.73 5.41
CA TYR A 39 -21.84 2.33 5.32
C TYR A 39 -21.50 3.12 6.57
N TRP A 40 -20.32 2.91 7.09
CA TRP A 40 -19.76 3.70 8.18
C TRP A 40 -19.16 4.97 7.63
N ARG A 41 -19.54 6.10 8.21
CA ARG A 41 -19.05 7.42 7.83
C ARG A 41 -18.77 8.26 9.06
N LEU A 42 -17.74 9.10 8.98
CA LEU A 42 -17.40 10.09 9.99
C LEU A 42 -17.61 11.49 9.39
N LYS A 43 -18.49 12.27 10.01
CA LYS A 43 -18.65 13.69 9.75
C LYS A 43 -17.65 14.46 10.62
N TYR A 44 -16.85 15.31 10.02
CA TYR A 44 -15.82 16.11 10.71
C TYR A 44 -15.70 17.50 10.10
N ARG A 45 -15.01 18.39 10.80
CA ARG A 45 -14.73 19.75 10.34
C ARG A 45 -13.22 19.90 10.10
N PHE A 46 -12.85 20.40 8.95
CA PHE A 46 -11.45 20.65 8.58
C PHE A 46 -11.34 21.98 7.83
N ALA A 47 -10.40 22.85 8.26
CA ALA A 47 -10.23 24.20 7.70
C ALA A 47 -11.56 24.99 7.57
N GLY A 48 -12.38 24.93 8.63
CA GLY A 48 -13.69 25.62 8.67
C GLY A 48 -14.82 24.96 7.89
N LYS A 49 -14.55 23.94 7.06
CA LYS A 49 -15.52 23.26 6.21
C LYS A 49 -15.93 21.91 6.80
N GLU A 50 -17.21 21.58 6.63
CA GLU A 50 -17.73 20.25 6.97
C GLU A 50 -17.36 19.25 5.88
N ARG A 51 -16.85 18.09 6.27
CA ARG A 51 -16.46 16.99 5.39
C ARG A 51 -16.94 15.65 5.92
N VAL A 52 -16.96 14.65 5.05
CA VAL A 52 -17.32 13.28 5.38
C VAL A 52 -16.18 12.34 4.99
N TYR A 53 -15.75 11.51 5.94
CA TYR A 53 -14.77 10.45 5.75
C TYR A 53 -15.50 9.11 5.67
N ALA A 54 -15.33 8.39 4.56
CA ALA A 54 -15.86 7.05 4.37
C ALA A 54 -14.95 6.04 5.08
N ILE A 55 -15.49 5.32 6.05
CA ILE A 55 -14.74 4.33 6.85
C ILE A 55 -14.77 2.96 6.16
N GLY A 56 -15.98 2.42 5.96
CA GLY A 56 -16.13 1.09 5.36
C GLY A 56 -17.60 0.68 5.27
N SER A 57 -17.84 -0.53 4.80
CA SER A 57 -19.17 -1.14 4.71
C SER A 57 -19.40 -2.10 5.89
N TYR A 58 -20.63 -2.15 6.37
CA TYR A 58 -21.06 -3.16 7.31
C TYR A 58 -21.69 -4.34 6.53
N PRO A 59 -21.37 -5.62 6.80
CA PRO A 59 -20.64 -6.10 7.99
C PRO A 59 -19.12 -6.19 7.87
N ASP A 60 -18.50 -5.92 6.71
CA ASP A 60 -17.05 -6.06 6.48
C ASP A 60 -16.23 -5.27 7.51
N THR A 61 -16.74 -4.09 7.88
CA THR A 61 -16.22 -3.28 8.97
C THR A 61 -17.19 -3.36 10.14
N SER A 62 -16.76 -3.93 11.26
CA SER A 62 -17.53 -4.02 12.50
C SER A 62 -17.72 -2.64 13.15
N LEU A 63 -18.60 -2.57 14.15
CA LEU A 63 -18.79 -1.35 14.94
C LEU A 63 -17.51 -0.95 15.70
N ALA A 64 -16.75 -1.92 16.22
CA ALA A 64 -15.51 -1.67 16.95
C ALA A 64 -14.46 -1.06 16.02
N GLU A 65 -14.20 -1.69 14.88
CA GLU A 65 -13.27 -1.19 13.87
C GLU A 65 -13.68 0.19 13.34
N ALA A 66 -14.99 0.43 13.13
CA ALA A 66 -15.48 1.73 12.71
C ALA A 66 -15.21 2.83 13.74
N ARG A 67 -15.29 2.51 15.04
CA ARG A 67 -14.92 3.43 16.13
C ARG A 67 -13.43 3.72 16.15
N ASP A 68 -12.60 2.69 16.05
CA ASP A 68 -11.14 2.81 16.05
C ASP A 68 -10.67 3.67 14.87
N GLU A 69 -11.22 3.44 13.69
CA GLU A 69 -10.92 4.22 12.48
C GLU A 69 -11.42 5.68 12.61
N ALA A 70 -12.60 5.88 13.21
CA ALA A 70 -13.10 7.23 13.48
C ALA A 70 -12.22 7.96 14.50
N ASP A 71 -11.68 7.27 15.50
CA ASP A 71 -10.76 7.85 16.49
C ASP A 71 -9.41 8.19 15.84
N ALA A 72 -8.89 7.33 14.97
CA ALA A 72 -7.67 7.61 14.19
C ALA A 72 -7.86 8.85 13.30
N ALA A 73 -8.98 8.92 12.57
CA ALA A 73 -9.30 10.07 11.73
C ALA A 73 -9.43 11.38 12.54
N ARG A 74 -10.04 11.33 13.74
CA ARG A 74 -10.12 12.51 14.62
C ARG A 74 -8.74 12.98 15.13
N LYS A 75 -7.82 12.03 15.39
CA LYS A 75 -6.43 12.36 15.77
C LYS A 75 -5.72 13.11 14.63
N LEU A 76 -5.90 12.66 13.38
CA LEU A 76 -5.36 13.36 12.20
C LEU A 76 -5.92 14.77 12.08
N VAL A 77 -7.24 14.94 12.18
CA VAL A 77 -7.89 16.28 12.15
C VAL A 77 -7.33 17.18 13.24
N LYS A 78 -7.15 16.65 14.46
CA LYS A 78 -6.56 17.39 15.59
C LYS A 78 -5.10 17.80 15.34
N ALA A 79 -4.36 17.00 14.58
CA ALA A 79 -3.00 17.27 14.12
C ALA A 79 -2.95 18.22 12.90
N GLY A 80 -4.10 18.70 12.40
CA GLY A 80 -4.15 19.57 11.22
C GLY A 80 -4.00 18.82 9.89
N ILE A 81 -4.22 17.51 9.87
CA ILE A 81 -4.12 16.65 8.69
C ILE A 81 -5.53 16.23 8.26
N ASP A 82 -5.86 16.39 6.98
CA ASP A 82 -7.13 15.92 6.43
C ASP A 82 -7.09 14.38 6.24
N PRO A 83 -7.96 13.61 6.94
CA PRO A 83 -7.97 12.14 6.84
C PRO A 83 -8.20 11.62 5.41
N VAL A 84 -9.00 12.33 4.60
CA VAL A 84 -9.26 11.95 3.20
C VAL A 84 -8.00 12.11 2.36
N ALA A 85 -7.31 13.24 2.48
CA ALA A 85 -6.06 13.49 1.77
C ALA A 85 -4.97 12.50 2.22
N HIS A 86 -4.83 12.27 3.52
CA HIS A 86 -3.87 11.34 4.10
C HIS A 86 -4.06 9.90 3.56
N ARG A 87 -5.31 9.38 3.57
CA ARG A 87 -5.62 8.05 3.01
C ARG A 87 -5.29 7.96 1.52
N LYS A 88 -5.60 9.01 0.76
CA LYS A 88 -5.29 9.06 -0.67
C LYS A 88 -3.77 8.97 -0.92
N THR A 89 -2.98 9.73 -0.17
CA THR A 89 -1.52 9.69 -0.26
C THR A 89 -0.99 8.30 0.08
N GLN A 90 -1.42 7.71 1.20
CA GLN A 90 -1.04 6.34 1.57
C GLN A 90 -1.41 5.30 0.51
N THR A 91 -2.59 5.43 -0.11
CA THR A 91 -3.01 4.50 -1.17
C THR A 91 -2.10 4.63 -2.39
N ILE A 92 -1.75 5.87 -2.79
CA ILE A 92 -0.81 6.13 -3.91
C ILE A 92 0.57 5.55 -3.57
N GLU A 93 1.13 5.86 -2.40
CA GLU A 93 2.43 5.34 -1.96
C GLU A 93 2.45 3.81 -1.94
N THR A 94 1.39 3.17 -1.44
CA THR A 94 1.27 1.70 -1.42
C THR A 94 1.20 1.12 -2.83
N GLN A 95 0.45 1.77 -3.73
CA GLN A 95 0.34 1.34 -5.13
C GLN A 95 1.66 1.53 -5.89
N GLU A 96 2.33 2.66 -5.69
CA GLU A 96 3.63 2.93 -6.26
C GLU A 96 4.69 1.94 -5.75
N ALA A 97 4.72 1.69 -4.45
CA ALA A 97 5.60 0.68 -3.86
C ALA A 97 5.34 -0.72 -4.46
N ALA A 98 4.07 -1.13 -4.56
CA ALA A 98 3.69 -2.42 -5.14
C ALA A 98 4.07 -2.53 -6.63
N THR A 99 4.07 -1.41 -7.36
CA THR A 99 4.42 -1.35 -8.78
C THR A 99 5.94 -1.30 -8.98
N ASN A 100 6.68 -0.68 -8.07
CA ASN A 100 8.12 -0.51 -8.13
C ASN A 100 8.86 -1.77 -7.67
N THR A 101 8.68 -2.88 -8.42
CA THR A 101 9.40 -4.13 -8.15
C THR A 101 10.86 -4.02 -8.56
N PHE A 102 11.72 -4.85 -7.95
CA PHE A 102 13.14 -4.91 -8.31
C PHE A 102 13.35 -5.19 -9.79
N GLU A 103 12.60 -6.13 -10.37
CA GLU A 103 12.70 -6.48 -11.79
C GLU A 103 12.34 -5.29 -12.69
N ARG A 104 11.22 -4.60 -12.42
CA ARG A 104 10.81 -3.45 -13.20
C ARG A 104 11.89 -2.36 -13.20
N LEU A 105 12.38 -2.01 -12.01
CA LEU A 105 13.42 -0.98 -11.87
C LEU A 105 14.77 -1.42 -12.47
N ALA A 106 15.09 -2.71 -12.40
CA ALA A 106 16.30 -3.24 -13.04
C ALA A 106 16.22 -3.14 -14.58
N ARG A 107 15.07 -3.46 -15.18
CA ARG A 107 14.84 -3.30 -16.62
C ARG A 107 14.92 -1.83 -17.04
N GLU A 108 14.27 -0.95 -16.31
CA GLU A 108 14.30 0.49 -16.53
C GLU A 108 15.73 1.05 -16.39
N TRP A 109 16.48 0.61 -15.38
CA TRP A 109 17.90 0.97 -15.24
C TRP A 109 18.75 0.52 -16.43
N ILE A 110 18.55 -0.71 -16.93
CA ILE A 110 19.26 -1.21 -18.12
C ILE A 110 18.93 -0.35 -19.35
N ASP A 111 17.66 -0.02 -19.54
CA ASP A 111 17.21 0.83 -20.66
C ASP A 111 17.81 2.24 -20.56
N HIS A 112 17.90 2.78 -19.34
CA HIS A 112 18.53 4.09 -19.09
C HIS A 112 20.03 4.13 -19.45
N GLN A 113 20.71 2.98 -19.45
CA GLN A 113 22.10 2.87 -19.93
C GLN A 113 22.23 2.91 -21.45
N GLY A 114 21.13 3.13 -22.18
CA GLY A 114 20.97 2.96 -23.63
C GLY A 114 22.08 3.51 -24.52
N GLY A 115 22.62 4.69 -24.21
CA GLY A 115 23.69 5.28 -24.99
C GLY A 115 25.12 4.88 -24.61
N ARG A 116 25.29 4.23 -23.45
CA ARG A 116 26.58 3.88 -22.85
C ARG A 116 26.98 2.43 -23.08
N TRP A 117 26.02 1.53 -23.24
CA TRP A 117 26.25 0.10 -23.38
C TRP A 117 25.89 -0.40 -24.77
N LYS A 118 26.71 -1.32 -25.29
CA LYS A 118 26.38 -2.07 -26.51
C LYS A 118 25.23 -3.03 -26.22
N GLU A 119 24.38 -3.31 -27.20
CA GLU A 119 23.22 -4.18 -27.05
C GLU A 119 23.57 -5.59 -26.51
N GLY A 120 24.68 -6.18 -26.96
CA GLY A 120 25.16 -7.45 -26.40
C GLY A 120 25.40 -7.40 -24.90
N HIS A 121 26.04 -6.31 -24.42
CA HIS A 121 26.27 -6.16 -22.97
C HIS A 121 24.99 -5.97 -22.19
N LYS A 122 24.00 -5.21 -22.69
CA LYS A 122 22.68 -5.10 -22.05
C LYS A 122 22.00 -6.45 -21.93
N SER A 123 22.01 -7.25 -23.01
CA SER A 123 21.45 -8.60 -23.03
C SER A 123 22.12 -9.50 -21.98
N ASP A 124 23.46 -9.46 -21.86
CA ASP A 124 24.17 -10.25 -20.88
C ASP A 124 23.87 -9.83 -19.43
N VAL A 125 23.74 -8.50 -19.19
CA VAL A 125 23.34 -7.99 -17.88
C VAL A 125 21.94 -8.46 -17.54
N LEU A 126 20.98 -8.29 -18.47
CA LEU A 126 19.59 -8.70 -18.25
C LEU A 126 19.48 -10.20 -17.98
N LYS A 127 20.07 -11.04 -18.84
CA LYS A 127 20.06 -12.50 -18.66
C LYS A 127 20.62 -12.94 -17.31
N SER A 128 21.68 -12.27 -16.84
CA SER A 128 22.25 -12.62 -15.53
C SER A 128 21.30 -12.27 -14.37
N LEU A 129 20.54 -11.18 -14.47
CA LEU A 129 19.54 -10.83 -13.46
C LEU A 129 18.32 -11.74 -13.56
N GLU A 130 17.87 -12.10 -14.76
CA GLU A 130 16.78 -13.04 -14.99
C GLU A 130 17.06 -14.45 -14.43
N ASN A 131 18.30 -14.92 -14.60
CA ASN A 131 18.66 -16.26 -14.17
C ASN A 131 18.93 -16.36 -12.65
N ASP A 132 19.55 -15.34 -12.09
CA ASP A 132 20.13 -15.46 -10.74
C ASP A 132 19.43 -14.58 -9.68
N VAL A 133 18.71 -13.52 -10.07
CA VAL A 133 18.16 -12.53 -9.13
C VAL A 133 16.64 -12.49 -9.17
N PHE A 134 16.03 -12.34 -10.34
CA PHE A 134 14.59 -12.19 -10.49
C PHE A 134 13.76 -13.33 -9.92
N PRO A 135 14.18 -14.61 -10.01
CA PRO A 135 13.42 -15.70 -9.40
C PRO A 135 13.24 -15.55 -7.88
N SER A 136 14.19 -14.91 -7.21
CA SER A 136 14.18 -14.75 -5.75
C SER A 136 13.57 -13.45 -5.28
N ILE A 137 13.94 -12.31 -5.89
CA ILE A 137 13.56 -10.98 -5.41
C ILE A 137 12.95 -10.07 -6.50
N GLY A 138 12.88 -10.52 -7.75
CA GLY A 138 12.43 -9.69 -8.87
C GLY A 138 11.03 -9.15 -8.71
N HIS A 139 10.10 -9.96 -8.23
CA HIS A 139 8.68 -9.62 -8.05
C HIS A 139 8.40 -8.76 -6.82
N ARG A 140 9.38 -8.54 -5.96
CA ARG A 140 9.19 -7.82 -4.69
C ARG A 140 9.35 -6.32 -4.87
N PRO A 141 8.56 -5.51 -4.14
CA PRO A 141 8.79 -4.07 -4.03
C PRO A 141 10.23 -3.80 -3.58
N ILE A 142 10.92 -2.88 -4.25
CA ILE A 142 12.35 -2.62 -3.97
C ILE A 142 12.58 -2.12 -2.55
N THR A 143 11.61 -1.39 -1.99
CA THR A 143 11.61 -0.87 -0.62
C THR A 143 11.57 -1.96 0.44
N ASP A 144 11.04 -3.14 0.09
CA ASP A 144 10.85 -4.25 1.02
C ASP A 144 12.02 -5.24 1.03
N ILE A 145 12.95 -5.09 0.08
CA ILE A 145 14.12 -5.97 -0.04
C ILE A 145 15.21 -5.53 0.93
N LYS A 146 15.58 -6.43 1.83
CA LYS A 146 16.60 -6.18 2.86
C LYS A 146 17.96 -6.76 2.47
N PRO A 147 19.08 -6.19 2.96
CA PRO A 147 20.42 -6.65 2.65
C PRO A 147 20.66 -8.16 2.84
N PRO A 148 20.14 -8.83 3.90
CA PRO A 148 20.31 -10.26 4.06
C PRO A 148 19.74 -11.11 2.92
N GLU A 149 18.69 -10.64 2.25
CA GLU A 149 18.06 -11.35 1.13
C GLU A 149 18.93 -11.28 -0.12
N ILE A 150 19.55 -10.13 -0.37
CA ILE A 150 20.54 -9.99 -1.46
C ILE A 150 21.73 -10.91 -1.19
N LEU A 151 22.25 -10.92 0.04
CA LEU A 151 23.33 -11.81 0.43
C LEU A 151 22.97 -13.30 0.25
N ALA A 152 21.72 -13.68 0.51
CA ALA A 152 21.26 -15.04 0.27
C ALA A 152 21.32 -15.41 -1.22
N VAL A 153 20.93 -14.51 -2.11
CA VAL A 153 21.05 -14.68 -3.57
C VAL A 153 22.52 -14.82 -3.96
N ILE A 154 23.39 -13.91 -3.51
CA ILE A 154 24.82 -13.95 -3.84
C ILE A 154 25.46 -15.25 -3.35
N ARG A 155 25.20 -15.67 -2.12
CA ARG A 155 25.70 -16.95 -1.58
C ARG A 155 25.21 -18.16 -2.35
N SER A 156 24.01 -18.11 -2.93
CA SER A 156 23.51 -19.19 -3.79
C SER A 156 24.34 -19.34 -5.08
N ILE A 157 24.80 -18.21 -5.63
CA ILE A 157 25.66 -18.18 -6.81
C ILE A 157 27.07 -18.65 -6.48
N GLU A 158 27.62 -18.19 -5.36
CA GLU A 158 28.94 -18.62 -4.86
C GLU A 158 29.00 -20.13 -4.65
N ARG A 159 27.96 -20.76 -4.11
CA ARG A 159 27.87 -22.21 -3.94
C ARG A 159 27.97 -23.00 -5.24
N ARG A 160 27.64 -22.37 -6.39
CA ARG A 160 27.83 -22.98 -7.71
C ARG A 160 29.29 -22.87 -8.23
N GLY A 161 30.18 -22.24 -7.46
CA GLY A 161 31.58 -22.08 -7.80
C GLY A 161 31.90 -20.92 -8.72
N VAL A 162 30.93 -20.03 -9.02
CA VAL A 162 31.06 -18.92 -9.98
C VAL A 162 31.24 -17.57 -9.27
N LEU A 163 32.33 -17.43 -8.53
CA LEU A 163 32.61 -16.27 -7.67
C LEU A 163 32.66 -14.94 -8.42
N GLU A 164 33.25 -14.92 -9.62
CA GLU A 164 33.31 -13.71 -10.45
C GLU A 164 31.91 -13.22 -10.85
N THR A 165 31.03 -14.17 -11.19
CA THR A 165 29.63 -13.87 -11.51
C THR A 165 28.89 -13.31 -10.29
N ALA A 166 29.11 -13.90 -9.10
CA ALA A 166 28.53 -13.40 -7.84
C ALA A 166 28.90 -11.93 -7.58
N GLY A 167 30.19 -11.57 -7.76
CA GLY A 167 30.67 -10.20 -7.63
C GLY A 167 30.02 -9.24 -8.63
N LYS A 168 29.91 -9.64 -9.90
CA LYS A 168 29.24 -8.83 -10.95
C LYS A 168 27.75 -8.62 -10.63
N ILE A 169 27.06 -9.65 -10.16
CA ILE A 169 25.64 -9.55 -9.80
C ILE A 169 25.43 -8.66 -8.58
N LEU A 170 26.30 -8.73 -7.58
CA LEU A 170 26.23 -7.83 -6.43
C LEU A 170 26.38 -6.35 -6.86
N GLN A 171 27.32 -6.06 -7.77
CA GLN A 171 27.49 -4.72 -8.33
C GLN A 171 26.26 -4.25 -9.10
N ARG A 172 25.63 -5.13 -9.91
CA ARG A 172 24.41 -4.85 -10.65
C ARG A 172 23.22 -4.56 -9.72
N CYS A 173 23.01 -5.40 -8.71
CA CYS A 173 21.99 -5.15 -7.69
C CYS A 173 22.21 -3.80 -7.00
N SER A 174 23.44 -3.50 -6.58
CA SER A 174 23.78 -2.21 -5.97
C SER A 174 23.54 -1.02 -6.89
N ALA A 175 23.74 -1.18 -8.20
CA ALA A 175 23.46 -0.15 -9.18
C ALA A 175 21.95 0.08 -9.36
N VAL A 176 21.15 -0.98 -9.38
CA VAL A 176 19.68 -0.89 -9.43
C VAL A 176 19.14 -0.18 -8.19
N PHE A 177 19.62 -0.53 -6.99
CA PHE A 177 19.21 0.15 -5.74
C PHE A 177 19.60 1.63 -5.68
N ARG A 178 20.67 2.03 -6.34
CA ARG A 178 21.06 3.46 -6.43
C ARG A 178 20.28 4.23 -7.48
N TYR A 179 19.73 3.53 -8.46
CA TYR A 179 18.90 4.11 -9.50
C TYR A 179 17.45 4.35 -9.00
N ALA A 180 16.94 3.45 -8.15
CA ALA A 180 15.60 3.50 -7.54
C ALA A 180 15.46 4.64 -6.53
#